data_0ab3bcc7629f8b7f58637e6f8fd208a0
#
_entry.id   0ab3bcc7629f8b7f58637e6f8fd208a0
#
_cell.length_a   1.000
_cell.length_b   1.000
_cell.length_c   1.000
_cell.angle_alpha   90.00
_cell.angle_beta   90.00
_cell.angle_gamma   90.00
#
_symmetry.space_group_name_H-M   'P 1'
#
loop_
_entity.id
_entity.type
_entity.pdbx_description
1 polymer ?
#
loop_
_entity_poly.entity_id
_entity_poly.type
_entity_poly.pdbx_seq_one_letter_code
_entity_poly.pdbx_strand_id
1 'polypeptide(L)'
;MSKKVFSLICAISCSLIWGSAFVAQDMGMDYNGPFTFTFGRLFLGFLTLVPFLFIFEYKKVNSIIFKKVNILNLLLIGFLLSMGNVLQQYALLYTDVANTAVFTIFYVVLVPFVAYYFFSKNIHKSVWLSIIICL
;
A
#
# COMPACT_ATOMS: atom_id res chain seq x y z
N MET A 1 21.27 16.37 10.46
CA MET A 1 21.07 15.00 9.92
C MET A 1 21.03 15.07 8.41
N SER A 2 21.79 14.23 7.69
CA SER A 2 21.76 14.21 6.23
C SER A 2 20.36 13.81 5.75
N LYS A 3 19.84 14.44 4.65
CA LYS A 3 18.54 14.09 4.05
C LYS A 3 18.42 12.59 3.75
N LYS A 4 19.55 11.95 3.36
CA LYS A 4 19.60 10.50 3.10
C LYS A 4 19.33 9.66 4.35
N VAL A 5 19.96 10.02 5.49
CA VAL A 5 19.76 9.32 6.77
C VAL A 5 18.32 9.46 7.25
N PHE A 6 17.74 10.65 7.14
CA PHE A 6 16.34 10.87 7.47
C PHE A 6 15.39 10.01 6.64
N SER A 7 15.59 9.98 5.32
CA SER A 7 14.77 9.14 4.43
C SER A 7 14.90 7.64 4.75
N LEU A 8 16.10 7.18 5.10
CA LEU A 8 16.32 5.79 5.49
C LEU A 8 15.58 5.45 6.80
N ILE A 9 15.67 6.30 7.81
CA ILE A 9 14.94 6.12 9.08
C ILE A 9 13.44 6.06 8.82
N CYS A 10 12.90 6.98 8.01
CA CYS A 10 11.48 6.97 7.66
C CYS A 10 11.07 5.67 6.93
N ALA A 11 11.90 5.17 6.01
CA ALA A 11 11.63 3.93 5.29
C ALA A 11 11.62 2.72 6.24
N ILE A 12 12.59 2.61 7.14
CA ILE A 12 12.65 1.54 8.14
C ILE A 12 11.43 1.61 9.08
N SER A 13 11.11 2.80 9.59
CA SER A 13 9.95 2.99 10.46
C SER A 13 8.64 2.60 9.77
N CYS A 14 8.48 2.97 8.50
CA CYS A 14 7.32 2.60 7.69
C CYS A 14 7.20 1.08 7.53
N SER A 15 8.32 0.40 7.27
CA SER A 15 8.36 -1.07 7.13
C SER A 15 8.00 -1.78 8.44
N LEU A 16 8.48 -1.28 9.58
CA LEU A 16 8.15 -1.83 10.90
C LEU A 16 6.66 -1.67 11.23
N ILE A 17 6.10 -0.47 10.98
CA ILE A 17 4.68 -0.19 11.18
C ILE A 17 3.84 -1.08 10.26
N TRP A 18 4.23 -1.23 9.00
CA TRP A 18 3.48 -2.06 8.06
C TRP A 18 3.55 -3.54 8.43
N GLY A 19 4.73 -4.05 8.82
CA GLY A 19 4.87 -5.43 9.28
C GLY A 19 4.01 -5.73 10.52
N SER A 20 3.99 -4.84 11.50
CA SER A 20 3.14 -4.99 12.70
C SER A 20 1.64 -4.90 12.39
N ALA A 21 1.26 -4.23 11.31
CA ALA A 21 -0.14 -4.11 10.91
C ALA A 21 -0.78 -5.45 10.54
N PHE A 22 -0.02 -6.45 10.08
CA PHE A 22 -0.54 -7.79 9.78
C PHE A 22 -1.04 -8.50 11.06
N VAL A 23 -0.27 -8.40 12.14
CA VAL A 23 -0.66 -8.96 13.44
C VAL A 23 -1.90 -8.24 13.98
N ALA A 24 -1.94 -6.91 13.88
CA ALA A 24 -3.10 -6.14 14.31
C ALA A 24 -4.36 -6.45 13.47
N GLN A 25 -4.19 -6.77 12.18
CA GLN A 25 -5.28 -7.17 11.30
C GLN A 25 -5.86 -8.53 11.69
N ASP A 26 -5.00 -9.49 12.02
CA ASP A 26 -5.39 -10.82 12.48
C ASP A 26 -6.17 -10.73 13.78
N MET A 27 -5.60 -10.13 14.80
CA MET A 27 -6.26 -9.92 16.10
C MET A 27 -7.57 -9.13 16.01
N GLY A 28 -7.65 -8.17 15.10
CA GLY A 28 -8.86 -7.36 14.91
C GLY A 28 -10.02 -8.12 14.28
N MET A 29 -9.74 -9.23 13.59
CA MET A 29 -10.76 -10.07 12.98
C MET A 29 -11.43 -11.04 13.96
N ASP A 30 -10.84 -11.30 15.12
CA ASP A 30 -11.45 -12.13 16.17
C ASP A 30 -12.81 -11.58 16.63
N TYR A 31 -13.00 -10.26 16.50
CA TYR A 31 -14.20 -9.57 16.97
C TYR A 31 -15.08 -9.03 15.82
N ASN A 32 -14.51 -8.88 14.62
CA ASN A 32 -15.18 -8.25 13.49
C ASN A 32 -14.92 -9.04 12.22
N GLY A 33 -15.92 -9.16 11.37
CA GLY A 33 -15.74 -9.79 10.06
C GLY A 33 -14.73 -9.00 9.18
N PRO A 34 -14.12 -9.65 8.19
CA PRO A 34 -13.06 -9.06 7.36
C PRO A 34 -13.48 -7.78 6.62
N PHE A 35 -14.72 -7.70 6.18
CA PHE A 35 -15.27 -6.50 5.54
C PHE A 35 -15.40 -5.33 6.51
N THR A 36 -15.98 -5.57 7.68
CA THR A 36 -16.19 -4.54 8.69
C THR A 36 -14.85 -3.99 9.19
N PHE A 37 -13.89 -4.85 9.43
CA PHE A 37 -12.56 -4.45 9.84
C PHE A 37 -11.85 -3.63 8.74
N THR A 38 -11.85 -4.12 7.50
CA THR A 38 -11.23 -3.41 6.36
C THR A 38 -11.88 -2.05 6.13
N PHE A 39 -13.21 -1.97 6.16
CA PHE A 39 -13.93 -0.72 6.02
C PHE A 39 -13.57 0.27 7.14
N GLY A 40 -13.62 -0.16 8.39
CA GLY A 40 -13.29 0.67 9.55
C GLY A 40 -11.87 1.23 9.46
N ARG A 41 -10.89 0.40 9.11
CA ARG A 41 -9.49 0.79 8.94
C ARG A 41 -9.32 1.83 7.83
N LEU A 42 -9.91 1.58 6.65
CA LEU A 42 -9.81 2.51 5.53
C LEU A 42 -10.56 3.82 5.80
N PHE A 43 -11.70 3.76 6.47
CA PHE A 43 -12.48 4.93 6.85
C PHE A 43 -11.73 5.81 7.87
N LEU A 44 -11.15 5.21 8.90
CA LEU A 44 -10.32 5.95 9.86
C LEU A 44 -9.08 6.55 9.18
N GLY A 45 -8.43 5.81 8.29
CA GLY A 45 -7.32 6.32 7.48
C GLY A 45 -7.74 7.52 6.62
N PHE A 46 -8.90 7.47 5.99
CA PHE A 46 -9.48 8.59 5.24
C PHE A 46 -9.71 9.80 6.15
N LEU A 47 -10.37 9.61 7.29
CA LEU A 47 -10.65 10.71 8.23
C LEU A 47 -9.39 11.39 8.76
N THR A 48 -8.32 10.64 8.96
CA THR A 48 -7.04 11.21 9.41
C THR A 48 -6.30 11.93 8.29
N LEU A 49 -6.33 11.42 7.05
CA LEU A 49 -5.61 12.01 5.93
C LEU A 49 -6.27 13.28 5.37
N VAL A 50 -7.60 13.36 5.39
CA VAL A 50 -8.35 14.49 4.83
C VAL A 50 -7.93 15.85 5.44
N PRO A 51 -7.84 16.02 6.77
CA PRO A 51 -7.37 17.28 7.34
C PRO A 51 -5.96 17.67 6.91
N PHE A 52 -5.04 16.68 6.83
CA PHE A 52 -3.67 16.93 6.38
C PHE A 52 -3.62 17.41 4.93
N LEU A 53 -4.43 16.81 4.04
CA LEU A 53 -4.53 17.24 2.65
C LEU A 53 -5.04 18.68 2.54
N PHE A 54 -6.06 19.04 3.30
CA PHE A 54 -6.61 20.40 3.29
C PHE A 54 -5.63 21.46 3.86
N ILE A 55 -4.84 21.10 4.87
CA ILE A 55 -3.89 22.03 5.49
C ILE A 55 -2.65 22.22 4.61
N PHE A 56 -2.08 21.14 4.07
CA PHE A 56 -0.76 21.17 3.43
C PHE A 56 -0.79 21.22 1.90
N GLU A 57 -1.81 20.67 1.26
CA GLU A 57 -1.80 20.48 -0.21
C GLU A 57 -3.07 20.96 -0.93
N TYR A 58 -3.90 21.79 -0.30
CA TYR A 58 -5.18 22.24 -0.86
C TYR A 58 -5.09 22.74 -2.30
N LYS A 59 -4.11 23.60 -2.61
CA LYS A 59 -3.94 24.15 -3.96
C LYS A 59 -3.58 23.09 -5.00
N LYS A 60 -2.78 22.11 -4.61
CA LYS A 60 -2.32 21.03 -5.50
C LYS A 60 -3.42 20.00 -5.72
N VAL A 61 -4.14 19.63 -4.66
CA VAL A 61 -5.29 18.72 -4.71
C VAL A 61 -6.38 19.30 -5.61
N ASN A 62 -6.72 20.57 -5.45
CA ASN A 62 -7.73 21.24 -6.26
C ASN A 62 -7.38 21.20 -7.75
N SER A 63 -6.11 21.44 -8.12
CA SER A 63 -5.65 21.38 -9.51
C SER A 63 -5.71 19.98 -10.13
N ILE A 64 -5.60 18.91 -9.31
CA ILE A 64 -5.62 17.52 -9.75
C ILE A 64 -7.07 17.02 -9.89
N ILE A 65 -7.92 17.33 -8.92
CA ILE A 65 -9.33 16.88 -8.90
C ILE A 65 -10.12 17.46 -10.09
N PHE A 66 -9.86 18.70 -10.46
CA PHE A 66 -10.57 19.35 -11.58
C PHE A 66 -10.16 18.86 -12.98
N LYS A 67 -9.12 18.04 -13.13
CA LYS A 67 -8.80 17.39 -14.40
C LYS A 67 -9.59 16.08 -14.53
N LYS A 68 -10.67 16.10 -15.30
CA LYS A 68 -11.61 14.98 -15.52
C LYS A 68 -10.93 13.62 -15.81
N VAL A 69 -9.82 13.63 -16.54
CA VAL A 69 -9.04 12.42 -16.88
C VAL A 69 -8.38 11.80 -15.62
N ASN A 70 -8.01 12.61 -14.65
CA ASN A 70 -7.34 12.13 -13.44
C ASN A 70 -8.31 11.51 -12.43
N ILE A 71 -9.58 11.95 -12.41
CA ILE A 71 -10.60 11.41 -11.47
C ILE A 71 -10.88 9.95 -11.76
N LEU A 72 -11.06 9.57 -13.01
CA LEU A 72 -11.31 8.18 -13.39
C LEU A 72 -10.14 7.26 -12.99
N ASN A 73 -8.91 7.71 -13.25
CA ASN A 73 -7.71 6.98 -12.86
C ASN A 73 -7.59 6.85 -11.34
N LEU A 74 -7.91 7.89 -10.58
CA LEU A 74 -7.91 7.86 -9.11
C LEU A 74 -8.96 6.90 -8.58
N LEU A 75 -10.16 6.90 -9.13
CA LEU A 75 -11.22 5.95 -8.77
C LEU A 75 -10.82 4.51 -9.07
N LEU A 76 -10.22 4.26 -10.24
CA LEU A 76 -9.73 2.93 -10.63
C LEU A 76 -8.63 2.45 -9.67
N ILE A 77 -7.64 3.28 -9.37
CA ILE A 77 -6.58 2.95 -8.42
C ILE A 77 -7.15 2.69 -7.03
N GLY A 78 -8.05 3.55 -6.55
CA GLY A 78 -8.72 3.38 -5.25
C GLY A 78 -9.53 2.08 -5.18
N PHE A 79 -10.26 1.75 -6.24
CA PHE A 79 -11.02 0.51 -6.34
C PHE A 79 -10.10 -0.73 -6.30
N LEU A 80 -9.05 -0.75 -7.10
CA LEU A 80 -8.09 -1.87 -7.14
C LEU A 80 -7.35 -2.05 -5.80
N LEU A 81 -6.95 -0.95 -5.16
CA LEU A 81 -6.34 -0.99 -3.84
C LEU A 81 -7.31 -1.50 -2.77
N SER A 82 -8.56 -1.06 -2.81
CA SER A 82 -9.60 -1.52 -1.88
C SER A 82 -9.88 -3.00 -2.06
N MET A 83 -10.00 -3.47 -3.30
CA MET A 83 -10.20 -4.88 -3.63
C MET A 83 -9.02 -5.73 -3.16
N GLY A 84 -7.78 -5.27 -3.39
CA GLY A 84 -6.58 -5.95 -2.90
C GLY A 84 -6.55 -6.07 -1.37
N ASN A 85 -6.92 -5.00 -0.64
CA ASN A 85 -7.02 -5.03 0.81
C ASN A 85 -8.08 -6.01 1.32
N VAL A 86 -9.24 -6.07 0.68
CA VAL A 86 -10.31 -7.02 1.04
C VAL A 86 -9.86 -8.45 0.80
N LEU A 87 -9.26 -8.75 -0.35
CA LEU A 87 -8.75 -10.09 -0.65
C LEU A 87 -7.64 -10.53 0.32
N GLN A 88 -6.74 -9.61 0.67
CA GLN A 88 -5.70 -9.86 1.67
C GLN A 88 -6.30 -10.17 3.06
N GLN A 89 -7.33 -9.43 3.45
CA GLN A 89 -8.02 -9.63 4.71
C GLN A 89 -8.77 -10.97 4.73
N TYR A 90 -9.34 -11.37 3.59
CA TYR A 90 -9.93 -12.70 3.44
C TYR A 90 -8.89 -13.82 3.54
N ALA A 91 -7.70 -13.63 2.99
CA ALA A 91 -6.64 -14.61 3.05
C ALA A 91 -6.25 -14.94 4.50
N LEU A 92 -6.24 -13.95 5.39
CA LEU A 92 -5.96 -14.12 6.82
C LEU A 92 -6.96 -15.03 7.55
N LEU A 93 -8.18 -15.25 7.00
CA LEU A 93 -9.13 -16.21 7.57
C LEU A 93 -8.78 -17.67 7.27
N TYR A 94 -7.97 -17.93 6.25
CA TYR A 94 -7.70 -19.27 5.74
C TYR A 94 -6.22 -19.68 5.85
N THR A 95 -5.35 -18.74 6.22
CA THR A 95 -3.91 -19.00 6.31
C THR A 95 -3.27 -18.13 7.40
N ASP A 96 -2.09 -18.55 7.85
CA ASP A 96 -1.33 -17.84 8.87
C ASP A 96 -0.88 -16.46 8.42
N VAL A 97 -0.73 -15.56 9.40
CA VAL A 97 -0.23 -14.19 9.22
C VAL A 97 1.08 -14.16 8.42
N ALA A 98 2.01 -15.08 8.74
CA ALA A 98 3.31 -15.17 8.08
C ALA A 98 3.16 -15.49 6.58
N ASN A 99 2.32 -16.46 6.22
CA ASN A 99 2.06 -16.82 4.84
C ASN A 99 1.42 -15.66 4.07
N THR A 100 0.42 -15.03 4.66
CA THR A 100 -0.25 -13.87 4.04
C THR A 100 0.73 -12.72 3.81
N ALA A 101 1.63 -12.44 4.74
CA ALA A 101 2.66 -11.43 4.60
C ALA A 101 3.63 -11.76 3.45
N VAL A 102 4.12 -13.00 3.39
CA VAL A 102 5.03 -13.45 2.31
C VAL A 102 4.36 -13.34 0.94
N PHE A 103 3.13 -13.84 0.79
CA PHE A 103 2.42 -13.70 -0.48
C PHE A 103 2.12 -12.26 -0.85
N THR A 104 1.86 -11.40 0.13
CA THR A 104 1.67 -9.97 -0.13
C THR A 104 2.96 -9.34 -0.66
N ILE A 105 4.12 -9.63 -0.06
CA ILE A 105 5.41 -9.08 -0.51
C ILE A 105 5.74 -9.51 -1.95
N PHE A 106 5.17 -10.62 -2.43
CA PHE A 106 5.42 -11.11 -3.78
C PHE A 106 5.11 -10.09 -4.89
N TYR A 107 4.24 -9.09 -4.63
CA TYR A 107 4.03 -8.00 -5.58
C TYR A 107 5.30 -7.19 -5.86
N VAL A 108 6.25 -7.11 -4.93
CA VAL A 108 7.53 -6.40 -5.12
C VAL A 108 8.32 -7.04 -6.26
N VAL A 109 8.19 -8.35 -6.44
CA VAL A 109 8.77 -9.09 -7.57
C VAL A 109 7.96 -8.87 -8.85
N LEU A 110 6.63 -8.96 -8.77
CA LEU A 110 5.75 -8.88 -9.93
C LEU A 110 5.75 -7.49 -10.59
N VAL A 111 5.79 -6.41 -9.79
CA VAL A 111 5.71 -5.04 -10.31
C VAL A 111 6.81 -4.71 -11.32
N PRO A 112 8.10 -4.99 -11.09
CA PRO A 112 9.15 -4.78 -12.09
C PRO A 112 8.95 -5.61 -13.37
N PHE A 113 8.50 -6.86 -13.26
CA PHE A 113 8.21 -7.69 -14.43
C PHE A 113 7.08 -7.09 -15.27
N VAL A 114 5.98 -6.68 -14.64
CA VAL A 114 4.86 -6.01 -15.33
C VAL A 114 5.32 -4.71 -15.96
N ALA A 115 6.10 -3.89 -15.24
CA ALA A 115 6.63 -2.65 -15.75
C ALA A 115 7.54 -2.84 -16.96
N TYR A 116 8.38 -3.86 -16.95
CA TYR A 116 9.27 -4.20 -18.07
C TYR A 116 8.46 -4.68 -19.29
N TYR A 117 7.54 -5.61 -19.09
CA TYR A 117 6.83 -6.28 -20.20
C TYR A 117 5.73 -5.42 -20.81
N PHE A 118 4.90 -4.74 -19.99
CA PHE A 118 3.75 -3.97 -20.48
C PHE A 118 4.05 -2.50 -20.76
N PHE A 119 4.99 -1.91 -20.05
CA PHE A 119 5.29 -0.48 -20.17
C PHE A 119 6.65 -0.20 -20.84
N SER A 120 7.37 -1.24 -21.30
CA SER A 120 8.68 -1.13 -21.94
C SER A 120 9.66 -0.25 -21.15
N LYS A 121 9.56 -0.24 -19.82
CA LYS A 121 10.44 0.53 -18.95
C LYS A 121 11.75 -0.21 -18.74
N ASN A 122 12.85 0.46 -19.07
CA ASN A 122 14.19 -0.05 -18.74
C ASN A 122 14.38 -0.05 -17.24
N ILE A 123 14.47 -1.25 -16.65
CA ILE A 123 14.67 -1.44 -15.21
C ILE A 123 16.17 -1.51 -14.95
N HIS A 124 16.64 -0.65 -14.03
CA HIS A 124 18.05 -0.63 -13.66
C HIS A 124 18.47 -1.97 -13.03
N LYS A 125 19.70 -2.43 -13.32
CA LYS A 125 20.24 -3.72 -12.84
C LYS A 125 20.15 -3.87 -11.31
N SER A 126 20.27 -2.77 -10.55
CA SER A 126 20.13 -2.78 -9.09
C SER A 126 18.77 -3.25 -8.60
N VAL A 127 17.70 -3.06 -9.38
CA VAL A 127 16.35 -3.51 -9.01
C VAL A 127 16.28 -5.04 -9.03
N TRP A 128 16.90 -5.69 -10.02
CA TRP A 128 16.97 -7.14 -10.11
C TRP A 128 17.74 -7.75 -8.93
N LEU A 129 18.84 -7.10 -8.56
CA LEU A 129 19.60 -7.52 -7.37
C LEU A 129 18.77 -7.38 -6.09
N SER A 130 18.01 -6.29 -5.96
CA SER A 130 17.12 -6.08 -4.81
C SER A 130 16.02 -7.12 -4.72
N ILE A 131 15.46 -7.56 -5.84
CA ILE A 131 14.46 -8.64 -5.90
C ILE A 131 15.04 -9.94 -5.35
N ILE A 132 16.25 -10.31 -5.76
CA ILE A 132 16.93 -11.54 -5.29
C ILE A 132 17.19 -11.50 -3.78
N ILE A 133 17.45 -10.31 -3.23
CA ILE A 133 17.68 -10.15 -1.77
C ILE A 133 16.36 -10.20 -0.99
N CYS A 134 15.24 -9.82 -1.62
CA CYS A 134 13.90 -9.83 -0.99
C CYS A 134 13.22 -11.21 -0.99
N LEU A 135 13.64 -12.12 -1.86
CA LEU A 135 13.17 -13.52 -1.94
C LEU A 135 13.96 -14.43 -1.02
#